data_67665cfcdb3a7d672546fc1d34f0e460
#
_entry.id   67665cfcdb3a7d672546fc1d34f0e460
#
_cell.length_a   1.000
_cell.length_b   1.000
_cell.length_c   1.000
_cell.angle_alpha   90.00
_cell.angle_beta   90.00
_cell.angle_gamma   90.00
#
_symmetry.space_group_name_H-M   'P 1'
#
loop_
_entity.id
_entity.type
_entity.pdbx_description
1 polymer ?
#
loop_
_entity_poly.entity_id
_entity_poly.type
_entity_poly.pdbx_seq_one_letter_code
_entity_poly.pdbx_strand_id
1 'polypeptide(L)' 'MTKAELVEKIHAKAGLPTKAKAEEALDAVVAALREALAS' A
#
# COMPACT_ATOMS: atom_id res chain seq x y z
N MET A 1 3.02 14.34 -2.38
CA MET A 1 2.13 13.17 -2.36
C MET A 1 1.96 12.66 -0.94
N THR A 2 0.71 12.42 -0.53
CA THR A 2 0.43 11.93 0.81
C THR A 2 0.15 10.44 0.79
N LYS A 3 0.13 9.81 1.97
CA LYS A 3 -0.23 8.41 2.08
C LYS A 3 -1.63 8.16 1.55
N ALA A 4 -2.56 9.07 1.80
CA ALA A 4 -3.93 8.96 1.32
C ALA A 4 -3.99 8.93 -0.21
N GLU A 5 -3.22 9.80 -0.85
CA GLU A 5 -3.15 9.81 -2.32
C GLU A 5 -2.57 8.53 -2.87
N LEU A 6 -1.56 8.00 -2.19
CA LEU A 6 -0.94 6.75 -2.59
C LEU A 6 -1.93 5.58 -2.48
N VAL A 7 -2.70 5.55 -1.39
CA VAL A 7 -3.74 4.54 -1.20
C VAL A 7 -4.78 4.61 -2.31
N GLU A 8 -5.20 5.81 -2.69
CA GLU A 8 -6.15 5.99 -3.79
C GLU A 8 -5.60 5.46 -5.10
N LYS A 9 -4.34 5.73 -5.38
CA LYS A 9 -3.71 5.25 -6.62
C LYS A 9 -3.59 3.73 -6.63
N ILE A 10 -3.23 3.13 -5.51
CA ILE A 10 -3.16 1.68 -5.38
C ILE A 10 -4.55 1.07 -5.60
N HIS A 11 -5.57 1.66 -4.99
CA HIS A 11 -6.94 1.20 -5.14
C HIS A 11 -7.36 1.18 -6.61
N ALA A 12 -7.08 2.25 -7.32
CA ALA A 12 -7.46 2.37 -8.72
C ALA A 12 -6.66 1.42 -9.62
N LYS A 13 -5.36 1.35 -9.42
CA LYS A 13 -4.48 0.57 -10.31
C LYS A 13 -4.56 -0.92 -10.06
N ALA A 14 -4.72 -1.34 -8.81
CA ALA A 14 -4.79 -2.76 -8.48
C ALA A 14 -6.21 -3.33 -8.60
N GLY A 15 -7.21 -2.47 -8.81
CA GLY A 15 -8.59 -2.93 -8.93
C GLY A 15 -9.13 -3.55 -7.65
N LEU A 16 -8.65 -3.05 -6.52
CA LEU A 16 -9.08 -3.59 -5.23
C LEU A 16 -10.50 -3.12 -4.88
N PRO A 17 -11.27 -3.94 -4.15
CA PRO A 17 -12.68 -3.63 -3.90
C PRO A 17 -12.91 -2.42 -2.99
N THR A 18 -11.99 -2.14 -2.07
CA THR A 18 -12.13 -1.02 -1.15
C THR A 18 -10.80 -0.33 -0.91
N LYS A 19 -10.87 0.93 -0.42
CA LYS A 19 -9.67 1.66 -0.01
C LYS A 19 -8.99 1.00 1.19
N ALA A 20 -9.77 0.35 2.05
CA ALA A 20 -9.20 -0.38 3.18
C ALA A 20 -8.28 -1.50 2.70
N LYS A 21 -8.66 -2.19 1.64
CA LYS A 21 -7.80 -3.22 1.06
C LYS A 21 -6.54 -2.63 0.45
N ALA A 22 -6.64 -1.47 -0.17
CA ALA A 22 -5.48 -0.76 -0.71
C ALA A 22 -4.52 -0.33 0.41
N GLU A 23 -5.06 0.12 1.54
CA GLU A 23 -4.25 0.49 2.68
C GLU A 23 -3.53 -0.72 3.28
N GLU A 24 -4.21 -1.85 3.38
CA GLU A 24 -3.59 -3.09 3.83
C GLU A 24 -2.46 -3.52 2.89
N ALA A 25 -2.67 -3.38 1.58
CA ALA A 25 -1.65 -3.71 0.60
C ALA A 25 -0.43 -2.79 0.75
N LEU A 26 -0.64 -1.51 0.96
CA LEU A 26 0.44 -0.57 1.16
C LEU A 26 1.22 -0.89 2.43
N ASP A 27 0.53 -1.18 3.52
CA ASP A 27 1.17 -1.53 4.78
C ASP A 27 2.01 -2.81 4.64
N ALA A 28 1.52 -3.78 3.89
CA ALA A 28 2.26 -5.02 3.65
C ALA A 28 3.54 -4.75 2.85
N VAL A 29 3.46 -3.89 1.83
CA VAL A 29 4.64 -3.53 1.04
C VAL A 29 5.67 -2.82 1.90
N VAL A 30 5.24 -1.86 2.71
CA VAL A 30 6.15 -1.12 3.59
C VAL A 30 6.82 -2.07 4.58
N ALA A 31 6.06 -2.99 5.17
CA ALA A 31 6.61 -3.97 6.09
C ALA A 31 7.64 -4.86 5.40
N ALA A 32 7.33 -5.32 4.20
CA ALA A 32 8.25 -6.17 3.43
C ALA A 32 9.56 -5.44 3.11
N LEU A 33 9.46 -4.16 2.74
CA LEU A 33 10.64 -3.36 2.44
C LEU A 33 11.50 -3.15 3.69
N ARG A 34 10.88 -2.92 4.84
CA ARG A 34 11.61 -2.78 6.10
C ARG A 34 12.37 -4.05 6.44
N GLU A 35 11.73 -5.20 6.28
CA GLU A 35 12.37 -6.48 6.54
C GLU A 35 13.54 -6.72 5.58
N ALA A 36 13.36 -6.41 4.31
CA ALA A 36 14.39 -6.59 3.32
C ALA A 36 15.61 -5.72 3.60
N LEU A 37 15.39 -4.48 4.02
CA LEU A 37 16.47 -3.53 4.31
C LEU A 37 17.14 -3.83 5.65
N ALA A 38 16.44 -4.46 6.57
CA ALA A 38 16.98 -4.78 7.91
C ALA A 38 17.77 -6.08 7.94
N SER A 39 17.59 -6.93 6.98
CA SER A 39 18.28 -8.24 6.93
C SER A 39 19.74 -8.17 6.49
#